data_b7f4a729c86e18a5f5c08f243b460492
#
_entry.id   b7f4a729c86e18a5f5c08f243b460492
#
_cell.length_a   1.000
_cell.length_b   1.000
_cell.length_c   1.000
_cell.angle_alpha   90.00
_cell.angle_beta   90.00
_cell.angle_gamma   90.00
#
_symmetry.space_group_name_H-M   'P 1'
#
loop_
_entity.id
_entity.type
_entity.pdbx_description
1 polymer ?
#
loop_
_entity_poly.entity_id
_entity_poly.type
_entity_poly.pdbx_seq_one_letter_code
_entity_poly.pdbx_strand_id
1 'polypeptide(L)'
;VEHCELPRRPTRLDPLLRLLPRLFPFLAWWPRVGRRTLTADLWAGLTGAVIVLPQGVAFAAIAGLPPQYGLYAAMVPVIMAALFGSSWHLISGPTTAISLVVYANVSQLAPPGSPDYIRLVLALTVLTGLVQLGLGLARLGGVVNFVSHSVVTGFTAGAAILIATSQLGHFFGVNLPRGGSFLETWAAFARELPAVNGHVALIAGATLAVALVLRRLWPRSPALLLSLIAGSLLCHFIDGAGHGAKLVGALPASLPPLSLPEIDLDTFRVLFPGALAVAMLGLAEAVSIARAVAARSEQMIDNSQEFIGQGLGNIFGGFFSGYASSGSFTRTGVNYDAGGKTPLAAVFSAVFLALVVLLVAPVTAYLPIAAMAGVIVLVAAGLINPKAIRHILRTDRSEAGVLAATFLSTLFVGLEFAIYAGVMLSLLLYLRRTSHPHFITLAPDPASHRRALVNVRRKPLSECPQLKILRLDGSIFFGAVNNIAEELHRIVDKSPEQCHILIIGSGINFIDAGGCHMLFHEAGAMKLSGREIFFCSLKSEVMELLARGGCLARIGAQNIFTDKESAIAGIVARLDPERCACCPVRVFAECAGRPGGWAAGRFGTEAEPAAGGRVTEDTGTATG
;
A
#
# COMPACT_ATOMS: atom_id res chain seq x y z
N VAL A 1 -35.85 -18.31 -31.01
CA VAL A 1 -35.68 -16.88 -31.37
C VAL A 1 -36.07 -16.11 -30.13
N GLU A 2 -35.11 -15.92 -29.22
CA GLU A 2 -35.29 -15.07 -28.02
C GLU A 2 -34.94 -13.64 -28.41
N HIS A 3 -35.90 -12.74 -28.19
CA HIS A 3 -35.77 -11.31 -28.38
C HIS A 3 -34.71 -10.75 -27.43
N CYS A 4 -33.59 -10.35 -28.00
CA CYS A 4 -32.59 -9.52 -27.31
C CYS A 4 -33.17 -8.10 -27.18
N GLU A 5 -33.83 -7.81 -26.05
CA GLU A 5 -34.24 -6.46 -25.72
C GLU A 5 -33.00 -5.63 -25.40
N LEU A 6 -32.68 -4.69 -26.28
CA LEU A 6 -31.69 -3.64 -26.05
C LEU A 6 -32.06 -2.87 -24.77
N PRO A 7 -31.11 -2.63 -23.85
CA PRO A 7 -31.40 -1.86 -22.64
C PRO A 7 -31.93 -0.48 -23.03
N ARG A 8 -33.14 -0.15 -22.57
CA ARG A 8 -33.76 1.17 -22.73
C ARG A 8 -32.77 2.24 -22.33
N ARG A 9 -32.52 3.20 -23.22
CA ARG A 9 -31.73 4.41 -22.92
C ARG A 9 -32.31 5.05 -21.65
N PRO A 10 -31.48 5.33 -20.62
CA PRO A 10 -31.97 5.99 -19.42
C PRO A 10 -32.53 7.37 -19.83
N THR A 11 -33.77 7.61 -19.51
CA THR A 11 -34.42 8.92 -19.54
C THR A 11 -33.48 9.94 -18.89
N ARG A 12 -33.41 11.15 -19.42
CA ARG A 12 -32.66 12.29 -18.88
C ARG A 12 -33.09 12.54 -17.43
N LEU A 13 -32.55 11.77 -16.50
CA LEU A 13 -32.63 12.06 -15.07
C LEU A 13 -31.84 13.35 -14.85
N ASP A 14 -32.47 14.32 -14.21
CA ASP A 14 -31.90 15.60 -13.85
C ASP A 14 -30.47 15.46 -13.34
N PRO A 15 -29.54 16.34 -13.73
CA PRO A 15 -28.17 16.32 -13.25
C PRO A 15 -28.07 16.36 -11.72
N LEU A 16 -29.04 16.91 -11.03
CA LEU A 16 -29.20 16.89 -9.57
C LEU A 16 -29.37 15.48 -9.01
N LEU A 17 -30.16 14.61 -9.65
CA LEU A 17 -30.34 13.20 -9.21
C LEU A 17 -29.08 12.35 -9.38
N ARG A 18 -28.17 12.73 -10.28
CA ARG A 18 -26.84 12.06 -10.43
C ARG A 18 -25.80 12.55 -9.41
N LEU A 19 -25.99 13.74 -8.83
CA LEU A 19 -25.13 14.29 -7.79
C LEU A 19 -25.46 13.73 -6.39
N LEU A 20 -26.72 13.37 -6.15
CA LEU A 20 -27.18 12.85 -4.86
C LEU A 20 -26.39 11.61 -4.35
N PRO A 21 -26.14 10.56 -5.14
CA PRO A 21 -25.36 9.41 -4.69
C PRO A 21 -23.86 9.72 -4.49
N ARG A 22 -23.35 10.82 -5.07
CA ARG A 22 -21.98 11.28 -4.85
C ARG A 22 -21.84 12.07 -3.55
N LEU A 23 -22.85 12.86 -3.19
CA LEU A 23 -22.90 13.60 -1.93
C LEU A 23 -23.30 12.71 -0.76
N PHE A 24 -24.16 11.74 -1.01
CA PHE A 24 -24.70 10.81 -0.01
C PHE A 24 -24.48 9.36 -0.47
N PRO A 25 -23.27 8.82 -0.34
CA PRO A 25 -22.91 7.48 -0.84
C PRO A 25 -23.75 6.36 -0.24
N PHE A 26 -24.30 6.58 0.96
CA PHE A 26 -25.20 5.60 1.59
C PHE A 26 -26.47 5.34 0.75
N LEU A 27 -26.92 6.26 -0.10
CA LEU A 27 -28.03 6.03 -1.01
C LEU A 27 -27.73 4.97 -2.07
N ALA A 28 -26.44 4.75 -2.40
CA ALA A 28 -26.04 3.74 -3.39
C ALA A 28 -26.17 2.30 -2.85
N TRP A 29 -25.93 2.09 -1.57
CA TRP A 29 -26.04 0.75 -0.96
C TRP A 29 -27.34 0.54 -0.17
N TRP A 30 -28.12 1.60 0.13
CA TRP A 30 -29.40 1.50 0.84
C TRP A 30 -30.39 0.50 0.22
N PRO A 31 -30.53 0.38 -1.13
CA PRO A 31 -31.42 -0.61 -1.74
C PRO A 31 -31.06 -2.07 -1.43
N ARG A 32 -29.84 -2.34 -0.94
CA ARG A 32 -29.37 -3.68 -0.52
C ARG A 32 -29.84 -4.05 0.88
N VAL A 33 -30.36 -3.08 1.64
CA VAL A 33 -30.83 -3.29 3.00
C VAL A 33 -32.19 -3.98 2.97
N GLY A 34 -32.21 -5.25 3.37
CA GLY A 34 -33.41 -6.06 3.50
C GLY A 34 -33.41 -6.80 4.84
N ARG A 35 -34.48 -7.49 5.17
CA ARG A 35 -34.59 -8.21 6.46
C ARG A 35 -33.41 -9.16 6.72
N ARG A 36 -32.93 -9.90 5.69
CA ARG A 36 -31.81 -10.85 5.84
C ARG A 36 -30.48 -10.14 6.04
N THR A 37 -30.21 -9.06 5.30
CA THR A 37 -28.97 -8.29 5.46
C THR A 37 -28.95 -7.55 6.78
N LEU A 38 -30.08 -6.98 7.21
CA LEU A 38 -30.21 -6.26 8.48
C LEU A 38 -29.93 -7.17 9.68
N THR A 39 -30.46 -8.41 9.68
CA THR A 39 -30.16 -9.37 10.76
C THR A 39 -28.70 -9.80 10.75
N ALA A 40 -28.09 -9.99 9.59
CA ALA A 40 -26.68 -10.31 9.47
C ALA A 40 -25.78 -9.17 9.98
N ASP A 41 -26.10 -7.92 9.58
CA ASP A 41 -25.36 -6.72 10.00
C ASP A 41 -25.53 -6.46 11.52
N LEU A 42 -26.68 -6.76 12.09
CA LEU A 42 -26.94 -6.63 13.52
C LEU A 42 -26.06 -7.59 14.33
N TRP A 43 -25.99 -8.88 13.94
CA TRP A 43 -25.12 -9.87 14.60
C TRP A 43 -23.64 -9.54 14.42
N ALA A 44 -23.23 -9.11 13.22
CA ALA A 44 -21.87 -8.68 12.96
C ALA A 44 -21.50 -7.44 13.80
N GLY A 45 -22.41 -6.47 13.90
CA GLY A 45 -22.25 -5.28 14.72
C GLY A 45 -22.12 -5.59 16.21
N LEU A 46 -22.95 -6.49 16.73
CA LEU A 46 -22.86 -6.93 18.13
C LEU A 46 -21.50 -7.60 18.42
N THR A 47 -21.06 -8.49 17.54
CA THR A 47 -19.75 -9.13 17.64
C THR A 47 -18.62 -8.10 17.62
N GLY A 48 -18.71 -7.10 16.73
CA GLY A 48 -17.78 -5.99 16.64
C GLY A 48 -17.71 -5.17 17.92
N ALA A 49 -18.86 -4.81 18.52
CA ALA A 49 -18.92 -4.01 19.75
C ALA A 49 -18.21 -4.68 20.93
N VAL A 50 -18.38 -6.00 21.10
CA VAL A 50 -17.71 -6.77 22.17
C VAL A 50 -16.19 -6.71 22.05
N ILE A 51 -15.67 -6.75 20.82
CA ILE A 51 -14.22 -6.72 20.56
C ILE A 51 -13.65 -5.31 20.71
N VAL A 52 -14.43 -4.30 20.34
CA VAL A 52 -13.99 -2.88 20.38
C VAL A 52 -13.79 -2.40 21.82
N LEU A 53 -14.58 -2.85 22.79
CA LEU A 53 -14.50 -2.37 24.17
C LEU A 53 -13.07 -2.46 24.75
N PRO A 54 -12.43 -3.65 24.84
CA PRO A 54 -11.07 -3.74 25.38
C PRO A 54 -10.04 -3.09 24.48
N GLN A 55 -10.24 -3.12 23.15
CA GLN A 55 -9.32 -2.50 22.20
C GLN A 55 -9.34 -0.98 22.28
N GLY A 56 -10.51 -0.35 22.38
CA GLY A 56 -10.65 1.10 22.49
C GLY A 56 -9.94 1.64 23.72
N VAL A 57 -10.14 0.97 24.88
CA VAL A 57 -9.46 1.32 26.12
C VAL A 57 -7.94 1.19 25.99
N ALA A 58 -7.46 0.09 25.41
CA ALA A 58 -6.03 -0.15 25.20
C ALA A 58 -5.40 0.89 24.25
N PHE A 59 -6.09 1.24 23.17
CA PHE A 59 -5.59 2.21 22.18
C PHE A 59 -5.59 3.64 22.73
N ALA A 60 -6.58 4.02 23.55
CA ALA A 60 -6.55 5.30 24.26
C ALA A 60 -5.33 5.40 25.19
N ALA A 61 -5.01 4.32 25.91
CA ALA A 61 -3.82 4.29 26.77
C ALA A 61 -2.52 4.45 25.96
N ILE A 62 -2.42 3.83 24.77
CA ILE A 62 -1.30 4.03 23.84
C ILE A 62 -1.24 5.48 23.38
N ALA A 63 -2.39 6.09 23.07
CA ALA A 63 -2.48 7.49 22.66
C ALA A 63 -2.22 8.50 23.80
N GLY A 64 -1.98 8.05 25.04
CA GLY A 64 -1.80 8.91 26.21
C GLY A 64 -3.09 9.60 26.67
N LEU A 65 -4.24 9.07 26.28
CA LEU A 65 -5.56 9.61 26.58
C LEU A 65 -6.28 8.79 27.67
N PRO A 66 -7.20 9.41 28.41
CA PRO A 66 -8.13 8.67 29.25
C PRO A 66 -8.92 7.63 28.44
N PRO A 67 -9.25 6.46 29.02
CA PRO A 67 -9.83 5.32 28.29
C PRO A 67 -11.10 5.62 27.50
N GLN A 68 -11.95 6.53 27.99
CA GLN A 68 -13.21 6.90 27.34
C GLN A 68 -13.02 7.47 25.92
N TYR A 69 -11.91 8.19 25.66
CA TYR A 69 -11.65 8.77 24.35
C TYR A 69 -11.45 7.70 23.27
N GLY A 70 -10.92 6.52 23.64
CA GLY A 70 -10.81 5.39 22.72
C GLY A 70 -12.16 4.77 22.37
N LEU A 71 -13.10 4.80 23.31
CA LEU A 71 -14.47 4.33 23.07
C LEU A 71 -15.24 5.36 22.21
N TYR A 72 -15.09 6.65 22.49
CA TYR A 72 -15.69 7.72 21.68
C TYR A 72 -15.18 7.69 20.24
N ALA A 73 -13.89 7.49 20.02
CA ALA A 73 -13.29 7.33 18.70
C ALA A 73 -13.79 6.08 17.94
N ALA A 74 -14.37 5.12 18.64
CA ALA A 74 -14.99 3.93 18.05
C ALA A 74 -16.50 4.06 17.84
N MET A 75 -17.10 5.24 18.07
CA MET A 75 -18.53 5.50 17.87
C MET A 75 -18.75 6.44 16.68
N VAL A 76 -18.60 7.75 16.87
CA VAL A 76 -18.93 8.76 15.84
C VAL A 76 -18.09 8.61 14.56
N PRO A 77 -16.76 8.48 14.62
CA PRO A 77 -15.96 8.28 13.41
C PRO A 77 -16.38 7.07 12.58
N VAL A 78 -16.75 5.97 13.26
CA VAL A 78 -17.19 4.73 12.62
C VAL A 78 -18.48 4.95 11.83
N ILE A 79 -19.47 5.62 12.43
CA ILE A 79 -20.75 5.92 11.77
C ILE A 79 -20.52 6.77 10.53
N MET A 80 -19.75 7.85 10.65
CA MET A 80 -19.49 8.76 9.54
C MET A 80 -18.72 8.08 8.41
N ALA A 81 -17.66 7.32 8.74
CA ALA A 81 -16.92 6.58 7.74
C ALA A 81 -17.78 5.52 7.02
N ALA A 82 -18.69 4.84 7.73
CA ALA A 82 -19.61 3.87 7.14
C ALA A 82 -20.63 4.51 6.20
N LEU A 83 -21.15 5.70 6.53
CA LEU A 83 -22.15 6.38 5.72
C LEU A 83 -21.54 7.05 4.49
N PHE A 84 -20.34 7.60 4.59
CA PHE A 84 -19.69 8.40 3.55
C PHE A 84 -18.52 7.69 2.85
N GLY A 85 -18.05 6.53 3.32
CA GLY A 85 -17.05 5.70 2.68
C GLY A 85 -17.59 4.92 1.48
N SER A 86 -16.69 4.19 0.82
CA SER A 86 -17.03 3.33 -0.32
C SER A 86 -17.12 1.85 0.07
N SER A 87 -16.43 1.43 1.12
CA SER A 87 -16.35 0.02 1.54
C SER A 87 -17.58 -0.43 2.33
N TRP A 88 -18.12 -1.61 1.98
CA TRP A 88 -19.26 -2.19 2.70
C TRP A 88 -18.89 -2.85 4.02
N HIS A 89 -17.62 -3.21 4.18
CA HIS A 89 -17.18 -4.05 5.30
C HIS A 89 -16.15 -3.36 6.21
N LEU A 90 -15.55 -2.26 5.75
CA LEU A 90 -14.52 -1.58 6.52
C LEU A 90 -15.10 -1.06 7.83
N ILE A 91 -14.47 -1.41 8.93
CA ILE A 91 -14.74 -0.85 10.25
C ILE A 91 -13.62 0.12 10.60
N SER A 92 -13.93 1.40 10.61
CA SER A 92 -13.02 2.46 11.05
C SER A 92 -12.98 2.57 12.57
N GLY A 93 -12.11 3.42 13.10
CA GLY A 93 -12.00 3.75 14.53
C GLY A 93 -10.55 3.74 15.00
N PRO A 94 -10.26 3.78 16.30
CA PRO A 94 -8.90 3.85 16.80
C PRO A 94 -8.13 2.60 16.41
N THR A 95 -6.87 2.78 15.98
CA THR A 95 -5.93 1.70 15.70
C THR A 95 -4.64 1.91 16.49
N THR A 96 -3.86 0.86 16.67
CA THR A 96 -2.61 0.94 17.42
C THR A 96 -1.63 1.91 16.76
N ALA A 97 -1.50 1.84 15.43
CA ALA A 97 -0.56 2.68 14.68
C ALA A 97 -0.92 4.17 14.79
N ILE A 98 -2.19 4.51 14.55
CA ILE A 98 -2.68 5.89 14.69
C ILE A 98 -2.52 6.40 16.12
N SER A 99 -2.89 5.59 17.12
CA SER A 99 -2.77 5.95 18.54
C SER A 99 -1.33 6.32 18.92
N LEU A 100 -0.37 5.57 18.41
CA LEU A 100 1.04 5.81 18.69
C LEU A 100 1.55 7.08 17.99
N VAL A 101 1.15 7.34 16.74
CA VAL A 101 1.52 8.57 16.01
C VAL A 101 0.89 9.80 16.69
N VAL A 102 -0.37 9.71 17.14
CA VAL A 102 -1.01 10.77 17.93
C VAL A 102 -0.21 11.05 19.21
N TYR A 103 0.17 10.00 19.95
CA TYR A 103 1.00 10.13 21.14
C TYR A 103 2.34 10.82 20.84
N ALA A 104 3.06 10.35 19.82
CA ALA A 104 4.37 10.89 19.46
C ALA A 104 4.33 12.38 19.13
N ASN A 105 3.26 12.82 18.43
CA ASN A 105 3.08 14.22 18.06
C ASN A 105 2.74 15.12 19.24
N VAL A 106 1.84 14.71 20.11
CA VAL A 106 1.26 15.62 21.11
C VAL A 106 1.96 15.52 22.47
N SER A 107 2.60 14.38 22.79
CA SER A 107 3.31 14.20 24.07
C SER A 107 4.52 15.12 24.27
N GLN A 108 5.04 15.67 23.18
CA GLN A 108 6.13 16.66 23.23
C GLN A 108 5.62 18.09 23.50
N LEU A 109 4.32 18.33 23.29
CA LEU A 109 3.69 19.65 23.42
C LEU A 109 2.98 19.82 24.76
N ALA A 110 2.39 18.74 25.29
CA ALA A 110 1.68 18.75 26.56
C ALA A 110 1.81 17.39 27.29
N PRO A 111 1.72 17.38 28.65
CA PRO A 111 1.75 16.14 29.40
C PRO A 111 0.56 15.22 29.08
N PRO A 112 0.77 13.93 28.78
CA PRO A 112 -0.30 12.98 28.47
C PRO A 112 -1.41 12.97 29.54
N GLY A 113 -2.66 12.97 29.11
CA GLY A 113 -3.84 12.96 29.96
C GLY A 113 -4.23 14.34 30.54
N SER A 114 -3.44 15.39 30.31
CA SER A 114 -3.81 16.76 30.73
C SER A 114 -4.94 17.32 29.84
N PRO A 115 -5.70 18.33 30.32
CA PRO A 115 -6.72 19.00 29.50
C PRO A 115 -6.13 19.59 28.21
N ASP A 116 -4.93 20.16 28.27
CA ASP A 116 -4.24 20.74 27.11
C ASP A 116 -3.85 19.64 26.10
N TYR A 117 -3.36 18.50 26.60
CA TYR A 117 -3.09 17.34 25.76
C TYR A 117 -4.33 16.90 24.98
N ILE A 118 -5.46 16.78 25.67
CA ILE A 118 -6.72 16.36 25.06
C ILE A 118 -7.17 17.37 24.00
N ARG A 119 -7.10 18.69 24.29
CA ARG A 119 -7.42 19.74 23.32
C ARG A 119 -6.58 19.62 22.05
N LEU A 120 -5.26 19.48 22.19
CA LEU A 120 -4.34 19.33 21.06
C LEU A 120 -4.62 18.06 20.25
N VAL A 121 -4.93 16.94 20.90
CA VAL A 121 -5.29 15.68 20.21
C VAL A 121 -6.57 15.84 19.40
N LEU A 122 -7.59 16.51 19.95
CA LEU A 122 -8.84 16.75 19.21
C LEU A 122 -8.61 17.70 18.02
N ALA A 123 -7.80 18.75 18.20
CA ALA A 123 -7.40 19.65 17.12
C ALA A 123 -6.62 18.90 16.02
N LEU A 124 -5.64 18.07 16.41
CA LEU A 124 -4.91 17.18 15.48
C LEU A 124 -5.87 16.28 14.69
N THR A 125 -6.89 15.75 15.35
CA THR A 125 -7.90 14.88 14.73
C THR A 125 -8.70 15.61 13.66
N VAL A 126 -9.18 16.82 13.95
CA VAL A 126 -9.91 17.64 12.97
C VAL A 126 -9.00 18.01 11.80
N LEU A 127 -7.76 18.44 12.06
CA LEU A 127 -6.80 18.74 11.00
C LEU A 127 -6.49 17.52 10.12
N THR A 128 -6.32 16.35 10.73
CA THR A 128 -6.17 15.08 10.01
C THR A 128 -7.37 14.84 9.10
N GLY A 129 -8.58 15.00 9.63
CA GLY A 129 -9.80 14.82 8.85
C GLY A 129 -9.94 15.83 7.71
N LEU A 130 -9.55 17.09 7.90
CA LEU A 130 -9.54 18.10 6.85
C LEU A 130 -8.57 17.77 5.73
N VAL A 131 -7.36 17.29 6.06
CA VAL A 131 -6.38 16.81 5.06
C VAL A 131 -6.95 15.64 4.26
N GLN A 132 -7.50 14.64 4.93
CA GLN A 132 -8.10 13.47 4.29
C GLN A 132 -9.27 13.84 3.38
N LEU A 133 -10.16 14.71 3.85
CA LEU A 133 -11.30 15.22 3.08
C LEU A 133 -10.82 16.00 1.86
N GLY A 134 -9.82 16.88 2.04
CA GLY A 134 -9.23 17.66 0.95
C GLY A 134 -8.64 16.77 -0.15
N LEU A 135 -7.87 15.73 0.23
CA LEU A 135 -7.32 14.73 -0.70
C LEU A 135 -8.44 13.93 -1.41
N GLY A 136 -9.51 13.60 -0.70
CA GLY A 136 -10.65 12.91 -1.27
C GLY A 136 -11.40 13.75 -2.30
N LEU A 137 -11.71 15.02 -1.98
CA LEU A 137 -12.38 15.98 -2.87
C LEU A 137 -11.52 16.32 -4.10
N ALA A 138 -10.20 16.42 -3.92
CA ALA A 138 -9.25 16.60 -5.02
C ALA A 138 -9.07 15.33 -5.88
N ARG A 139 -9.76 14.22 -5.56
CA ARG A 139 -9.65 12.92 -6.23
C ARG A 139 -8.24 12.34 -6.24
N LEU A 140 -7.46 12.62 -5.22
CA LEU A 140 -6.11 12.13 -5.05
C LEU A 140 -6.03 10.74 -4.38
N GLY A 141 -7.09 9.94 -4.45
CA GLY A 141 -7.11 8.57 -3.92
C GLY A 141 -6.01 7.65 -4.46
N GLY A 142 -5.39 8.02 -5.59
CA GLY A 142 -4.21 7.34 -6.12
C GLY A 142 -2.91 7.59 -5.35
N VAL A 143 -2.81 8.65 -4.55
CA VAL A 143 -1.58 9.02 -3.81
C VAL A 143 -1.16 7.92 -2.82
N VAL A 144 -2.12 7.23 -2.23
CA VAL A 144 -1.83 6.09 -1.32
C VAL A 144 -1.08 4.95 -2.03
N ASN A 145 -1.18 4.83 -3.35
CA ASN A 145 -0.45 3.81 -4.09
C ASN A 145 1.08 4.00 -4.02
N PHE A 146 1.54 5.20 -3.66
CA PHE A 146 2.97 5.49 -3.46
C PHE A 146 3.49 5.09 -2.08
N VAL A 147 2.61 4.79 -1.12
CA VAL A 147 3.00 4.20 0.16
C VAL A 147 3.20 2.69 -0.08
N SER A 148 4.45 2.25 -0.19
CA SER A 148 4.73 0.84 -0.46
C SER A 148 4.36 -0.05 0.72
N HIS A 149 4.04 -1.32 0.44
CA HIS A 149 3.77 -2.32 1.48
C HIS A 149 4.96 -2.49 2.44
N SER A 150 6.18 -2.29 1.96
CA SER A 150 7.42 -2.38 2.75
C SER A 150 7.54 -1.26 3.77
N VAL A 151 7.10 -0.03 3.42
CA VAL A 151 7.01 1.10 4.36
C VAL A 151 6.06 0.76 5.50
N VAL A 152 4.83 0.33 5.18
CA VAL A 152 3.83 -0.02 6.20
C VAL A 152 4.31 -1.17 7.08
N THR A 153 4.91 -2.21 6.49
CA THR A 153 5.42 -3.38 7.23
C THR A 153 6.58 -3.00 8.16
N GLY A 154 7.53 -2.19 7.69
CA GLY A 154 8.66 -1.70 8.48
C GLY A 154 8.21 -0.81 9.63
N PHE A 155 7.31 0.15 9.34
CA PHE A 155 6.71 1.04 10.33
C PHE A 155 5.95 0.27 11.40
N THR A 156 5.06 -0.65 11.03
CA THR A 156 4.25 -1.41 12.00
C THR A 156 5.09 -2.33 12.86
N ALA A 157 6.17 -2.92 12.32
CA ALA A 157 7.10 -3.73 13.09
C ALA A 157 7.89 -2.90 14.12
N GLY A 158 8.39 -1.72 13.72
CA GLY A 158 9.06 -0.78 14.62
C GLY A 158 8.11 -0.24 15.69
N ALA A 159 6.90 0.16 15.29
CA ALA A 159 5.84 0.61 16.18
C ALA A 159 5.46 -0.46 17.22
N ALA A 160 5.39 -1.73 16.82
CA ALA A 160 5.11 -2.84 17.73
C ALA A 160 6.14 -2.93 18.86
N ILE A 161 7.42 -2.77 18.52
CA ILE A 161 8.50 -2.79 19.52
C ILE A 161 8.41 -1.58 20.44
N LEU A 162 8.15 -0.37 19.90
CA LEU A 162 7.97 0.84 20.72
C LEU A 162 6.77 0.72 21.66
N ILE A 163 5.64 0.17 21.19
CA ILE A 163 4.45 -0.07 22.01
C ILE A 163 4.79 -1.03 23.17
N ALA A 164 5.42 -2.17 22.87
CA ALA A 164 5.83 -3.12 23.89
C ALA A 164 6.79 -2.47 24.90
N THR A 165 7.75 -1.66 24.43
CA THR A 165 8.68 -0.90 25.27
C THR A 165 7.95 0.10 26.16
N SER A 166 6.95 0.82 25.65
CA SER A 166 6.16 1.78 26.44
C SER A 166 5.36 1.12 27.58
N GLN A 167 5.06 -0.15 27.47
CA GLN A 167 4.33 -0.89 28.49
C GLN A 167 5.20 -1.48 29.60
N LEU A 168 6.54 -1.40 29.50
CA LEU A 168 7.45 -1.98 30.51
C LEU A 168 7.15 -1.46 31.91
N GLY A 169 6.96 -0.14 32.09
CA GLY A 169 6.64 0.44 33.39
C GLY A 169 5.33 -0.06 33.98
N HIS A 170 4.30 -0.19 33.19
CA HIS A 170 2.98 -0.68 33.62
C HIS A 170 2.95 -2.20 33.81
N PHE A 171 3.72 -2.95 33.03
CA PHE A 171 3.81 -4.40 33.10
C PHE A 171 4.56 -4.87 34.36
N PHE A 172 5.65 -4.18 34.70
CA PHE A 172 6.52 -4.54 35.82
C PHE A 172 6.29 -3.69 37.09
N GLY A 173 5.40 -2.71 37.03
CA GLY A 173 5.06 -1.85 38.15
C GLY A 173 6.16 -0.84 38.53
N VAL A 174 7.06 -0.50 37.60
CA VAL A 174 8.17 0.44 37.80
C VAL A 174 7.86 1.81 37.22
N ASN A 175 8.42 2.87 37.82
CA ASN A 175 8.24 4.22 37.33
C ASN A 175 9.34 4.56 36.31
N LEU A 176 9.01 4.49 35.03
CA LEU A 176 9.92 4.89 33.95
C LEU A 176 9.67 6.33 33.51
N PRO A 177 10.72 7.09 33.13
CA PRO A 177 10.56 8.44 32.61
C PRO A 177 9.71 8.41 31.34
N ARG A 178 8.75 9.32 31.25
CA ARG A 178 7.87 9.44 30.08
C ARG A 178 8.57 10.25 28.99
N GLY A 179 8.41 9.86 27.73
CA GLY A 179 8.95 10.58 26.57
C GLY A 179 10.43 10.33 26.28
N GLY A 180 11.09 9.39 26.96
CA GLY A 180 12.45 8.97 26.64
C GLY A 180 12.54 8.24 25.29
N SER A 181 13.70 8.31 24.64
CA SER A 181 14.01 7.53 23.46
C SER A 181 13.94 6.01 23.74
N PHE A 182 13.89 5.21 22.70
CA PHE A 182 13.88 3.73 22.81
C PHE A 182 15.02 3.23 23.72
N LEU A 183 16.24 3.68 23.47
CA LEU A 183 17.42 3.26 24.24
C LEU A 183 17.39 3.78 25.68
N GLU A 184 16.97 5.03 25.90
CA GLU A 184 16.84 5.61 27.24
C GLU A 184 15.81 4.86 28.09
N THR A 185 14.68 4.46 27.50
CA THR A 185 13.66 3.67 28.19
C THR A 185 14.19 2.32 28.63
N TRP A 186 14.95 1.62 27.78
CA TRP A 186 15.57 0.35 28.13
C TRP A 186 16.69 0.51 29.18
N ALA A 187 17.49 1.57 29.07
CA ALA A 187 18.51 1.89 30.06
C ALA A 187 17.91 2.24 31.43
N ALA A 188 16.80 3.00 31.45
CA ALA A 188 16.07 3.30 32.67
C ALA A 188 15.45 2.04 33.27
N PHE A 189 14.82 1.19 32.44
CA PHE A 189 14.26 -0.08 32.90
C PHE A 189 15.33 -1.00 33.52
N ALA A 190 16.51 -1.08 32.90
CA ALA A 190 17.62 -1.87 33.46
C ALA A 190 18.08 -1.37 34.84
N ARG A 191 18.02 -0.07 35.10
CA ARG A 191 18.35 0.51 36.41
C ARG A 191 17.27 0.23 37.47
N GLU A 192 16.00 0.20 37.05
CA GLU A 192 14.85 -0.02 37.90
C GLU A 192 14.48 -1.51 38.07
N LEU A 193 15.24 -2.44 37.51
CA LEU A 193 15.02 -3.90 37.68
C LEU A 193 14.88 -4.35 39.15
N PRO A 194 15.68 -3.81 40.11
CA PRO A 194 15.53 -4.17 41.53
C PRO A 194 14.20 -3.71 42.15
N ALA A 195 13.54 -2.69 41.55
CA ALA A 195 12.27 -2.13 42.04
C ALA A 195 11.03 -2.77 41.39
N VAL A 196 11.19 -3.86 40.62
CA VAL A 196 10.09 -4.59 39.97
C VAL A 196 9.11 -5.11 41.03
N ASN A 197 7.81 -4.77 40.84
CA ASN A 197 6.74 -5.26 41.68
C ASN A 197 6.25 -6.61 41.17
N GLY A 198 6.55 -7.67 41.93
CA GLY A 198 6.20 -9.05 41.55
C GLY A 198 4.69 -9.30 41.43
N HIS A 199 3.83 -8.63 42.22
CA HIS A 199 2.38 -8.76 42.13
C HIS A 199 1.84 -8.12 40.84
N VAL A 200 2.35 -6.94 40.49
CA VAL A 200 1.98 -6.26 39.23
C VAL A 200 2.42 -7.07 38.02
N ALA A 201 3.66 -7.57 38.04
CA ALA A 201 4.20 -8.41 36.95
C ALA A 201 3.43 -9.74 36.83
N LEU A 202 2.99 -10.34 37.96
CA LEU A 202 2.17 -11.55 37.96
C LEU A 202 0.80 -11.30 37.30
N ILE A 203 0.12 -10.17 37.62
CA ILE A 203 -1.16 -9.82 37.01
C ILE A 203 -1.01 -9.64 35.50
N ALA A 204 0.00 -8.86 35.05
CA ALA A 204 0.26 -8.62 33.65
C ALA A 204 0.62 -9.91 32.89
N GLY A 205 1.54 -10.71 33.47
CA GLY A 205 2.00 -11.98 32.90
C GLY A 205 0.90 -13.02 32.80
N ALA A 206 0.08 -13.17 33.86
CA ALA A 206 -1.06 -14.08 33.87
C ALA A 206 -2.11 -13.66 32.83
N THR A 207 -2.43 -12.37 32.73
CA THR A 207 -3.35 -11.85 31.70
C THR A 207 -2.84 -12.16 30.30
N LEU A 208 -1.55 -11.94 30.04
CA LEU A 208 -0.91 -12.26 28.77
C LEU A 208 -0.95 -13.76 28.46
N ALA A 209 -0.63 -14.60 29.46
CA ALA A 209 -0.65 -16.05 29.32
C ALA A 209 -2.07 -16.58 29.03
N VAL A 210 -3.08 -16.11 29.74
CA VAL A 210 -4.48 -16.45 29.48
C VAL A 210 -4.90 -16.05 28.08
N ALA A 211 -4.53 -14.85 27.64
CA ALA A 211 -4.85 -14.38 26.29
C ALA A 211 -4.19 -15.24 25.20
N LEU A 212 -2.93 -15.65 25.38
CA LEU A 212 -2.21 -16.54 24.46
C LEU A 212 -2.84 -17.94 24.42
N VAL A 213 -3.16 -18.50 25.58
CA VAL A 213 -3.80 -19.83 25.70
C VAL A 213 -5.17 -19.83 25.04
N LEU A 214 -6.00 -18.80 25.30
CA LEU A 214 -7.32 -18.69 24.68
C LEU A 214 -7.24 -18.53 23.17
N ARG A 215 -6.31 -17.72 22.65
CA ARG A 215 -6.09 -17.59 21.19
C ARG A 215 -5.69 -18.92 20.54
N ARG A 216 -4.94 -19.76 21.25
CA ARG A 216 -4.47 -21.05 20.71
C ARG A 216 -5.54 -22.15 20.83
N LEU A 217 -6.22 -22.24 21.96
CA LEU A 217 -7.18 -23.31 22.24
C LEU A 217 -8.58 -22.98 21.72
N TRP A 218 -8.96 -21.70 21.76
CA TRP A 218 -10.29 -21.25 21.37
C TRP A 218 -10.26 -19.98 20.53
N PRO A 219 -9.81 -20.08 19.25
CA PRO A 219 -9.56 -18.92 18.37
C PRO A 219 -10.78 -18.01 18.12
N ARG A 220 -11.99 -18.56 18.29
CA ARG A 220 -13.25 -17.80 18.13
C ARG A 220 -13.71 -17.08 19.39
N SER A 221 -13.05 -17.30 20.52
CA SER A 221 -13.40 -16.61 21.77
C SER A 221 -12.95 -15.15 21.75
N PRO A 222 -13.63 -14.24 22.49
CA PRO A 222 -13.15 -12.89 22.74
C PRO A 222 -11.97 -12.90 23.73
N ALA A 223 -10.84 -13.49 23.31
CA ALA A 223 -9.69 -13.81 24.16
C ALA A 223 -9.16 -12.60 24.95
N LEU A 224 -9.17 -11.40 24.34
CA LEU A 224 -8.71 -10.16 25.00
C LEU A 224 -9.64 -9.78 26.16
N LEU A 225 -10.96 -9.86 25.97
CA LEU A 225 -11.93 -9.56 27.01
C LEU A 225 -11.84 -10.57 28.17
N LEU A 226 -11.82 -11.86 27.83
CA LEU A 226 -11.72 -12.92 28.85
C LEU A 226 -10.41 -12.84 29.64
N SER A 227 -9.30 -12.48 29.00
CA SER A 227 -8.02 -12.30 29.68
C SER A 227 -8.01 -11.08 30.60
N LEU A 228 -8.67 -9.99 30.23
CA LEU A 228 -8.85 -8.83 31.11
C LEU A 228 -9.70 -9.17 32.33
N ILE A 229 -10.80 -9.92 32.15
CA ILE A 229 -11.62 -10.39 33.24
C ILE A 229 -10.79 -11.29 34.18
N ALA A 230 -10.03 -12.25 33.64
CA ALA A 230 -9.16 -13.11 34.42
C ALA A 230 -8.10 -12.34 35.20
N GLY A 231 -7.46 -11.34 34.56
CA GLY A 231 -6.49 -10.46 35.22
C GLY A 231 -7.10 -9.57 36.30
N SER A 232 -8.33 -9.09 36.11
CA SER A 232 -9.07 -8.33 37.13
C SER A 232 -9.46 -9.20 38.31
N LEU A 233 -9.93 -10.41 38.06
CA LEU A 233 -10.24 -11.38 39.13
C LEU A 233 -8.98 -11.75 39.92
N LEU A 234 -7.88 -12.03 39.21
CA LEU A 234 -6.59 -12.32 39.88
C LEU A 234 -6.16 -11.14 40.74
N CYS A 235 -6.22 -9.90 40.23
CA CYS A 235 -5.90 -8.69 40.98
C CYS A 235 -6.74 -8.56 42.25
N HIS A 236 -8.03 -8.88 42.18
CA HIS A 236 -8.94 -8.86 43.34
C HIS A 236 -8.57 -9.94 44.38
N PHE A 237 -8.32 -11.18 43.91
CA PHE A 237 -8.02 -12.30 44.84
C PHE A 237 -6.68 -12.17 45.56
N ILE A 238 -5.66 -11.56 44.95
CA ILE A 238 -4.35 -11.36 45.56
C ILE A 238 -4.21 -10.01 46.26
N ASP A 239 -5.31 -9.26 46.42
CA ASP A 239 -5.29 -7.84 46.85
C ASP A 239 -4.22 -7.01 46.14
N GLY A 240 -4.20 -7.14 44.82
CA GLY A 240 -3.19 -6.47 44.00
C GLY A 240 -3.19 -4.96 44.16
N ALA A 241 -4.36 -4.35 44.44
CA ALA A 241 -4.47 -2.90 44.69
C ALA A 241 -3.74 -2.52 46.00
N GLY A 242 -3.87 -3.29 47.09
CA GLY A 242 -3.12 -3.11 48.33
C GLY A 242 -1.61 -3.32 48.14
N HIS A 243 -1.20 -4.13 47.15
CA HIS A 243 0.20 -4.39 46.79
C HIS A 243 0.73 -3.49 45.64
N GLY A 244 0.07 -2.36 45.34
CA GLY A 244 0.55 -1.33 44.43
C GLY A 244 0.10 -1.43 42.97
N ALA A 245 -0.81 -2.36 42.63
CA ALA A 245 -1.41 -2.39 41.28
C ALA A 245 -2.40 -1.22 41.12
N LYS A 246 -2.11 -0.34 40.17
CA LYS A 246 -2.98 0.78 39.82
C LYS A 246 -4.20 0.30 39.06
N LEU A 247 -5.40 0.80 39.42
CA LEU A 247 -6.64 0.57 38.71
C LEU A 247 -6.97 1.72 37.75
N VAL A 248 -7.75 1.44 36.71
CA VAL A 248 -8.17 2.44 35.69
C VAL A 248 -9.11 3.49 36.29
N GLY A 249 -9.91 3.09 37.29
CA GLY A 249 -10.98 3.90 37.85
C GLY A 249 -12.29 3.78 37.08
N ALA A 250 -13.34 4.38 37.59
CA ALA A 250 -14.66 4.35 36.97
C ALA A 250 -14.65 5.21 35.69
N LEU A 251 -15.00 4.60 34.55
CA LEU A 251 -15.25 5.34 33.35
C LEU A 251 -16.55 6.14 33.48
N PRO A 252 -16.63 7.37 32.92
CA PRO A 252 -17.88 8.09 32.87
C PRO A 252 -18.88 7.32 31.99
N ALA A 253 -20.06 7.02 32.54
CA ALA A 253 -21.18 6.45 31.78
C ALA A 253 -21.83 7.52 30.93
N SER A 254 -21.09 8.09 29.97
CA SER A 254 -21.53 9.17 29.11
C SER A 254 -21.27 8.88 27.64
N LEU A 255 -22.19 9.36 26.78
CA LEU A 255 -21.97 9.38 25.34
C LEU A 255 -20.90 10.41 24.98
N PRO A 256 -20.31 10.34 23.78
CA PRO A 256 -19.30 11.29 23.34
C PRO A 256 -19.82 12.74 23.46
N PRO A 257 -19.24 13.57 24.36
CA PRO A 257 -19.67 14.94 24.48
C PRO A 257 -19.22 15.77 23.29
N LEU A 258 -19.99 16.79 22.94
CA LEU A 258 -19.58 17.77 21.95
C LEU A 258 -18.41 18.58 22.51
N SER A 259 -17.34 18.65 21.75
CA SER A 259 -16.17 19.47 22.03
C SER A 259 -15.90 20.39 20.83
N LEU A 260 -15.41 21.59 21.10
CA LEU A 260 -15.01 22.52 20.06
C LEU A 260 -13.48 22.65 20.10
N PRO A 261 -12.75 21.93 19.25
CA PRO A 261 -11.29 22.04 19.18
C PRO A 261 -10.89 23.46 18.76
N GLU A 262 -10.07 24.10 19.56
CA GLU A 262 -9.51 25.42 19.25
C GLU A 262 -8.36 25.22 18.26
N ILE A 263 -8.53 25.76 17.05
CA ILE A 263 -7.52 25.70 15.99
C ILE A 263 -7.19 27.14 15.61
N ASP A 264 -6.25 27.73 16.33
CA ASP A 264 -5.63 29.00 15.96
C ASP A 264 -4.46 28.76 14.98
N LEU A 265 -3.87 29.84 14.48
CA LEU A 265 -2.81 29.76 13.49
C LEU A 265 -1.53 29.08 14.04
N ASP A 266 -1.25 29.26 15.32
CA ASP A 266 -0.06 28.68 15.96
C ASP A 266 -0.26 27.17 16.21
N THR A 267 -1.42 26.77 16.72
CA THR A 267 -1.83 25.36 16.84
C THR A 267 -1.81 24.68 15.48
N PHE A 268 -2.33 25.33 14.43
CA PHE A 268 -2.26 24.80 13.07
C PHE A 268 -0.81 24.55 12.61
N ARG A 269 0.08 25.53 12.75
CA ARG A 269 1.49 25.42 12.32
C ARG A 269 2.21 24.27 13.01
N VAL A 270 1.97 24.11 14.30
CA VAL A 270 2.64 23.08 15.11
C VAL A 270 2.09 21.69 14.81
N LEU A 271 0.76 21.55 14.65
CA LEU A 271 0.12 20.24 14.48
C LEU A 271 0.04 19.76 13.02
N PHE A 272 0.15 20.66 12.03
CA PHE A 272 -0.07 20.31 10.62
C PHE A 272 0.85 19.19 10.09
N PRO A 273 2.18 19.18 10.40
CA PRO A 273 3.05 18.08 9.98
C PRO A 273 2.59 16.73 10.54
N GLY A 274 2.21 16.69 11.82
CA GLY A 274 1.66 15.50 12.46
C GLY A 274 0.30 15.10 11.87
N ALA A 275 -0.57 16.06 11.59
CA ALA A 275 -1.85 15.81 10.95
C ALA A 275 -1.69 15.19 9.56
N LEU A 276 -0.71 15.65 8.79
CA LEU A 276 -0.38 15.08 7.49
C LEU A 276 0.14 13.64 7.62
N ALA A 277 1.01 13.36 8.61
CA ALA A 277 1.52 12.01 8.86
C ALA A 277 0.39 11.05 9.26
N VAL A 278 -0.48 11.46 10.20
CA VAL A 278 -1.64 10.68 10.64
C VAL A 278 -2.61 10.46 9.47
N ALA A 279 -2.85 11.49 8.65
CA ALA A 279 -3.73 11.38 7.48
C ALA A 279 -3.21 10.37 6.47
N MET A 280 -1.93 10.45 6.09
CA MET A 280 -1.32 9.56 5.11
C MET A 280 -1.29 8.10 5.59
N LEU A 281 -0.91 7.88 6.85
CA LEU A 281 -0.92 6.55 7.44
C LEU A 281 -2.33 5.99 7.51
N GLY A 282 -3.28 6.78 8.02
CA GLY A 282 -4.67 6.36 8.18
C GLY A 282 -5.34 6.03 6.85
N LEU A 283 -5.09 6.82 5.80
CA LEU A 283 -5.60 6.55 4.46
C LEU A 283 -4.95 5.28 3.84
N ALA A 284 -3.64 5.09 4.04
CA ALA A 284 -2.95 3.90 3.57
C ALA A 284 -3.49 2.63 4.23
N GLU A 285 -3.70 2.65 5.55
CA GLU A 285 -4.35 1.55 6.29
C GLU A 285 -5.77 1.30 5.77
N ALA A 286 -6.63 2.31 5.78
CA ALA A 286 -8.03 2.17 5.44
C ALA A 286 -8.23 1.60 4.03
N VAL A 287 -7.55 2.16 3.02
CA VAL A 287 -7.65 1.69 1.62
C VAL A 287 -7.07 0.29 1.44
N SER A 288 -5.93 -0.02 2.08
CA SER A 288 -5.33 -1.35 1.99
C SER A 288 -6.26 -2.42 2.56
N ILE A 289 -6.89 -2.13 3.71
CA ILE A 289 -7.84 -3.04 4.36
C ILE A 289 -9.12 -3.16 3.54
N ALA A 290 -9.67 -2.03 3.08
CA ALA A 290 -10.86 -2.02 2.24
C ALA A 290 -10.67 -2.89 0.99
N ARG A 291 -9.54 -2.73 0.28
CA ARG A 291 -9.18 -3.53 -0.90
C ARG A 291 -8.98 -5.02 -0.58
N ALA A 292 -8.33 -5.34 0.54
CA ALA A 292 -8.09 -6.73 0.94
C ALA A 292 -9.40 -7.49 1.18
N VAL A 293 -10.40 -6.83 1.79
CA VAL A 293 -11.73 -7.42 2.01
C VAL A 293 -12.59 -7.35 0.75
N ALA A 294 -12.47 -6.26 -0.03
CA ALA A 294 -13.17 -6.12 -1.30
C ALA A 294 -12.82 -7.22 -2.31
N ALA A 295 -11.56 -7.66 -2.33
CA ALA A 295 -11.13 -8.80 -3.14
C ALA A 295 -11.83 -10.12 -2.77
N ARG A 296 -12.26 -10.27 -1.49
CA ARG A 296 -13.00 -11.44 -1.01
C ARG A 296 -14.51 -11.29 -1.18
N SER A 297 -15.02 -10.07 -1.20
CA SER A 297 -16.45 -9.73 -1.34
C SER A 297 -16.84 -9.29 -2.75
N GLU A 298 -15.90 -9.33 -3.71
CA GLU A 298 -16.07 -8.90 -5.11
C GLU A 298 -16.61 -7.48 -5.24
N GLN A 299 -16.25 -6.60 -4.30
CA GLN A 299 -16.63 -5.20 -4.30
C GLN A 299 -15.57 -4.34 -5.00
N MET A 300 -16.00 -3.36 -5.78
CA MET A 300 -15.13 -2.30 -6.28
C MET A 300 -15.05 -1.15 -5.26
N ILE A 301 -13.82 -0.74 -4.92
CA ILE A 301 -13.56 0.35 -3.97
C ILE A 301 -13.17 1.61 -4.74
N ASP A 302 -13.83 2.72 -4.43
CA ASP A 302 -13.40 4.07 -4.81
C ASP A 302 -12.56 4.66 -3.69
N ASN A 303 -11.25 4.76 -3.92
CA ASN A 303 -10.32 5.27 -2.91
C ASN A 303 -10.59 6.72 -2.54
N SER A 304 -10.99 7.58 -3.50
CA SER A 304 -11.28 8.98 -3.21
C SER A 304 -12.51 9.12 -2.34
N GLN A 305 -13.52 8.28 -2.58
CA GLN A 305 -14.69 8.23 -1.73
C GLN A 305 -14.38 7.69 -0.33
N GLU A 306 -13.47 6.72 -0.23
CA GLU A 306 -12.99 6.21 1.06
C GLU A 306 -12.26 7.32 1.85
N PHE A 307 -11.46 8.15 1.17
CA PHE A 307 -10.81 9.31 1.79
C PHE A 307 -11.83 10.30 2.37
N ILE A 308 -12.91 10.57 1.63
CA ILE A 308 -14.01 11.44 2.11
C ILE A 308 -14.64 10.85 3.37
N GLY A 309 -14.91 9.53 3.37
CA GLY A 309 -15.49 8.84 4.53
C GLY A 309 -14.58 8.91 5.77
N GLN A 310 -13.30 8.63 5.60
CA GLN A 310 -12.31 8.72 6.69
C GLN A 310 -12.14 10.17 7.17
N GLY A 311 -12.08 11.14 6.24
CA GLY A 311 -11.98 12.57 6.54
C GLY A 311 -13.16 13.08 7.36
N LEU A 312 -14.39 12.80 6.92
CA LEU A 312 -15.59 13.15 7.67
C LEU A 312 -15.64 12.42 9.02
N GLY A 313 -15.24 11.14 9.07
CA GLY A 313 -15.13 10.38 10.31
C GLY A 313 -14.25 11.10 11.33
N ASN A 314 -13.07 11.54 10.92
CA ASN A 314 -12.12 12.23 11.81
C ASN A 314 -12.58 13.65 12.18
N ILE A 315 -13.17 14.41 11.24
CA ILE A 315 -13.71 15.75 11.56
C ILE A 315 -14.79 15.63 12.62
N PHE A 316 -15.83 14.83 12.37
CA PHE A 316 -16.90 14.63 13.35
C PHE A 316 -16.40 13.96 14.62
N GLY A 317 -15.43 13.04 14.50
CA GLY A 317 -14.77 12.42 15.65
C GLY A 317 -14.16 13.46 16.58
N GLY A 318 -13.38 14.41 16.06
CA GLY A 318 -12.76 15.48 16.85
C GLY A 318 -13.80 16.38 17.54
N PHE A 319 -14.92 16.68 16.87
CA PHE A 319 -16.02 17.44 17.49
C PHE A 319 -16.80 16.65 18.55
N PHE A 320 -16.78 15.31 18.50
CA PHE A 320 -17.43 14.44 19.48
C PHE A 320 -16.42 13.72 20.37
N SER A 321 -15.38 14.40 20.77
CA SER A 321 -14.36 13.91 21.72
C SER A 321 -13.73 12.56 21.35
N GLY A 322 -13.76 12.18 20.09
CA GLY A 322 -13.01 11.06 19.55
C GLY A 322 -11.66 11.54 19.02
N TYR A 323 -10.62 10.73 19.18
CA TYR A 323 -9.33 11.04 18.56
C TYR A 323 -9.17 10.34 17.20
N ALA A 324 -8.10 10.68 16.47
CA ALA A 324 -7.87 10.24 15.09
C ALA A 324 -8.03 8.72 14.92
N SER A 325 -8.77 8.36 13.89
CA SER A 325 -9.18 6.98 13.58
C SER A 325 -8.83 6.61 12.14
N SER A 326 -8.76 5.30 11.89
CA SER A 326 -8.51 4.71 10.58
C SER A 326 -9.21 3.35 10.45
N GLY A 327 -9.09 2.69 9.30
CA GLY A 327 -9.55 1.32 9.12
C GLY A 327 -8.83 0.34 10.03
N SER A 328 -9.55 -0.65 10.55
CA SER A 328 -9.00 -1.68 11.43
C SER A 328 -9.05 -3.05 10.79
N PHE A 329 -7.90 -3.71 10.58
CA PHE A 329 -7.83 -5.08 10.04
C PHE A 329 -8.62 -6.08 10.86
N THR A 330 -8.44 -6.06 12.18
CA THR A 330 -9.07 -7.01 13.09
C THR A 330 -10.58 -6.88 13.08
N ARG A 331 -11.06 -5.64 13.22
CA ARG A 331 -12.51 -5.37 13.27
C ARG A 331 -13.18 -5.61 11.92
N THR A 332 -12.53 -5.20 10.83
CA THR A 332 -13.04 -5.43 9.47
C THR A 332 -13.06 -6.92 9.13
N GLY A 333 -12.01 -7.67 9.52
CA GLY A 333 -11.98 -9.11 9.36
C GLY A 333 -13.10 -9.81 10.12
N VAL A 334 -13.28 -9.45 11.40
CA VAL A 334 -14.37 -10.00 12.23
C VAL A 334 -15.75 -9.64 11.66
N ASN A 335 -15.95 -8.41 11.20
CA ASN A 335 -17.21 -7.99 10.57
C ASN A 335 -17.54 -8.86 9.35
N TYR A 336 -16.55 -9.07 8.47
CA TYR A 336 -16.72 -9.91 7.28
C TYR A 336 -16.98 -11.38 7.65
N ASP A 337 -16.20 -11.94 8.58
CA ASP A 337 -16.30 -13.34 9.00
C ASP A 337 -17.59 -13.61 9.81
N ALA A 338 -18.12 -12.60 10.54
CA ALA A 338 -19.42 -12.64 11.21
C ALA A 338 -20.61 -12.50 10.24
N GLY A 339 -20.33 -12.27 8.95
CA GLY A 339 -21.35 -12.24 7.91
C GLY A 339 -21.98 -10.86 7.65
N GLY A 340 -21.36 -9.76 8.10
CA GLY A 340 -21.77 -8.40 7.74
C GLY A 340 -21.89 -8.24 6.23
N LYS A 341 -22.92 -7.54 5.76
CA LYS A 341 -23.26 -7.42 4.34
C LYS A 341 -23.28 -5.97 3.86
N THR A 342 -23.56 -5.03 4.76
CA THR A 342 -23.66 -3.61 4.42
C THR A 342 -22.92 -2.77 5.47
N PRO A 343 -22.63 -1.48 5.19
CA PRO A 343 -22.02 -0.59 6.17
C PRO A 343 -22.83 -0.39 7.47
N LEU A 344 -24.11 -0.83 7.49
CA LEU A 344 -24.90 -0.81 8.72
C LEU A 344 -24.32 -1.68 9.85
N ALA A 345 -23.55 -2.73 9.52
CA ALA A 345 -22.85 -3.51 10.53
C ALA A 345 -21.90 -2.64 11.39
N ALA A 346 -21.22 -1.68 10.76
CA ALA A 346 -20.37 -0.71 11.46
C ALA A 346 -21.20 0.26 12.32
N VAL A 347 -22.32 0.74 11.80
CA VAL A 347 -23.24 1.60 12.55
C VAL A 347 -23.79 0.86 13.78
N PHE A 348 -24.24 -0.39 13.61
CA PHE A 348 -24.71 -1.21 14.73
C PHE A 348 -23.60 -1.47 15.76
N SER A 349 -22.35 -1.70 15.31
CA SER A 349 -21.22 -1.85 16.24
C SER A 349 -21.02 -0.62 17.10
N ALA A 350 -21.12 0.58 16.52
CA ALA A 350 -21.02 1.84 17.26
C ALA A 350 -22.18 2.04 18.25
N VAL A 351 -23.42 1.74 17.84
CA VAL A 351 -24.61 1.84 18.69
C VAL A 351 -24.55 0.84 19.85
N PHE A 352 -24.20 -0.43 19.57
CA PHE A 352 -24.05 -1.42 20.64
C PHE A 352 -22.90 -1.07 21.59
N LEU A 353 -21.80 -0.51 21.07
CA LEU A 353 -20.71 -0.02 21.93
C LEU A 353 -21.21 1.11 22.86
N ALA A 354 -21.98 2.06 22.33
CA ALA A 354 -22.59 3.12 23.14
C ALA A 354 -23.47 2.56 24.26
N LEU A 355 -24.33 1.58 23.95
CA LEU A 355 -25.16 0.89 24.95
C LEU A 355 -24.30 0.15 26.00
N VAL A 356 -23.26 -0.54 25.57
CA VAL A 356 -22.35 -1.26 26.49
C VAL A 356 -21.64 -0.26 27.40
N VAL A 357 -21.15 0.87 26.89
CA VAL A 357 -20.50 1.92 27.70
C VAL A 357 -21.45 2.45 28.78
N LEU A 358 -22.69 2.73 28.42
CA LEU A 358 -23.68 3.21 29.39
C LEU A 358 -24.02 2.19 30.49
N LEU A 359 -24.00 0.88 30.16
CA LEU A 359 -24.38 -0.20 31.08
C LEU A 359 -23.20 -0.75 31.91
N VAL A 360 -21.97 -0.79 31.32
CA VAL A 360 -20.82 -1.51 31.89
C VAL A 360 -19.76 -0.55 32.49
N ALA A 361 -19.93 0.78 32.31
CA ALA A 361 -18.99 1.76 32.82
C ALA A 361 -18.59 1.58 34.30
N PRO A 362 -19.49 1.26 35.27
CA PRO A 362 -19.09 1.07 36.65
C PRO A 362 -18.12 -0.12 36.89
N VAL A 363 -18.20 -1.16 36.04
CA VAL A 363 -17.38 -2.38 36.18
C VAL A 363 -15.91 -2.11 35.80
N THR A 364 -15.66 -1.09 34.95
CA THR A 364 -14.30 -0.74 34.55
C THR A 364 -13.42 -0.22 35.69
N ALA A 365 -14.02 0.22 36.80
CA ALA A 365 -13.29 0.65 37.99
C ALA A 365 -12.37 -0.44 38.56
N TYR A 366 -12.69 -1.69 38.32
CA TYR A 366 -11.92 -2.86 38.85
C TYR A 366 -10.84 -3.33 37.85
N LEU A 367 -10.64 -2.64 36.74
CA LEU A 367 -9.68 -3.05 35.71
C LEU A 367 -8.25 -2.61 36.07
N PRO A 368 -7.28 -3.54 36.30
CA PRO A 368 -5.90 -3.17 36.61
C PRO A 368 -5.13 -2.73 35.35
N ILE A 369 -4.35 -1.66 35.49
CA ILE A 369 -3.49 -1.13 34.39
C ILE A 369 -2.48 -2.20 33.97
N ALA A 370 -1.99 -3.02 34.89
CA ALA A 370 -1.09 -4.14 34.60
C ALA A 370 -1.72 -5.18 33.64
N ALA A 371 -3.00 -5.54 33.83
CA ALA A 371 -3.69 -6.43 32.91
C ALA A 371 -3.83 -5.82 31.51
N MET A 372 -4.10 -4.52 31.43
CA MET A 372 -4.12 -3.79 30.16
C MET A 372 -2.74 -3.82 29.49
N ALA A 373 -1.66 -3.61 30.23
CA ALA A 373 -0.30 -3.69 29.69
C ALA A 373 -0.01 -5.07 29.09
N GLY A 374 -0.43 -6.16 29.75
CA GLY A 374 -0.33 -7.52 29.20
C GLY A 374 -1.06 -7.70 27.87
N VAL A 375 -2.29 -7.18 27.77
CA VAL A 375 -3.08 -7.20 26.53
C VAL A 375 -2.42 -6.34 25.43
N ILE A 376 -1.95 -5.15 25.78
CA ILE A 376 -1.31 -4.23 24.82
C ILE A 376 -0.04 -4.87 24.22
N VAL A 377 0.80 -5.54 25.05
CA VAL A 377 1.97 -6.28 24.57
C VAL A 377 1.58 -7.38 23.58
N LEU A 378 0.49 -8.11 23.86
CA LEU A 378 0.00 -9.13 22.92
C LEU A 378 -0.52 -8.54 21.62
N VAL A 379 -1.21 -7.40 21.67
CA VAL A 379 -1.68 -6.68 20.48
C VAL A 379 -0.49 -6.19 19.68
N ALA A 380 0.51 -5.61 20.33
CA ALA A 380 1.75 -5.16 19.69
C ALA A 380 2.48 -6.30 18.97
N ALA A 381 2.65 -7.45 19.63
CA ALA A 381 3.24 -8.62 18.99
C ALA A 381 2.47 -9.09 17.75
N GLY A 382 1.15 -8.93 17.75
CA GLY A 382 0.29 -9.24 16.61
C GLY A 382 0.47 -8.30 15.39
N LEU A 383 1.07 -7.13 15.55
CA LEU A 383 1.38 -6.22 14.44
C LEU A 383 2.57 -6.69 13.62
N ILE A 384 3.47 -7.45 14.21
CA ILE A 384 4.64 -8.00 13.51
C ILE A 384 4.17 -9.16 12.62
N ASN A 385 4.34 -9.01 11.31
CA ASN A 385 4.05 -10.08 10.35
C ASN A 385 5.35 -10.72 9.81
N PRO A 386 5.85 -11.81 10.45
CA PRO A 386 7.11 -12.43 10.06
C PRO A 386 7.09 -13.00 8.63
N LYS A 387 5.90 -13.41 8.15
CA LYS A 387 5.76 -13.94 6.79
C LYS A 387 5.94 -12.84 5.76
N ALA A 388 5.31 -11.67 5.96
CA ALA A 388 5.47 -10.50 5.08
C ALA A 388 6.92 -10.00 5.09
N ILE A 389 7.53 -9.85 6.27
CA ILE A 389 8.92 -9.43 6.41
C ILE A 389 9.85 -10.39 5.65
N ARG A 390 9.72 -11.70 5.87
CA ARG A 390 10.54 -12.71 5.19
C ARG A 390 10.33 -12.70 3.67
N HIS A 391 9.11 -12.48 3.23
CA HIS A 391 8.79 -12.37 1.80
C HIS A 391 9.50 -11.18 1.18
N ILE A 392 9.38 -9.98 1.77
CA ILE A 392 10.04 -8.75 1.28
C ILE A 392 11.57 -8.95 1.23
N LEU A 393 12.18 -9.45 2.31
CA LEU A 393 13.64 -9.66 2.40
C LEU A 393 14.18 -10.62 1.34
N ARG A 394 13.36 -11.56 0.85
CA ARG A 394 13.75 -12.55 -0.16
C ARG A 394 13.47 -12.12 -1.59
N THR A 395 12.50 -11.23 -1.80
CA THR A 395 11.98 -10.92 -3.14
C THR A 395 12.74 -9.77 -3.79
N ASP A 396 12.96 -8.66 -3.07
CA ASP A 396 13.59 -7.46 -3.65
C ASP A 396 14.47 -6.75 -2.60
N ARG A 397 15.74 -6.57 -2.94
CA ARG A 397 16.72 -5.89 -2.07
C ARG A 397 16.39 -4.42 -1.85
N SER A 398 15.78 -3.75 -2.83
CA SER A 398 15.37 -2.35 -2.72
C SER A 398 14.23 -2.21 -1.71
N GLU A 399 13.23 -3.06 -1.81
CA GLU A 399 12.11 -3.13 -0.87
C GLU A 399 12.57 -3.52 0.55
N ALA A 400 13.54 -4.44 0.65
CA ALA A 400 14.18 -4.78 1.92
C ALA A 400 14.90 -3.59 2.55
N GLY A 401 15.56 -2.76 1.73
CA GLY A 401 16.18 -1.50 2.17
C GLY A 401 15.17 -0.49 2.68
N VAL A 402 14.04 -0.32 2.00
CA VAL A 402 12.92 0.54 2.44
C VAL A 402 12.35 0.06 3.77
N LEU A 403 12.09 -1.24 3.91
CA LEU A 403 11.60 -1.84 5.15
C LEU A 403 12.57 -1.58 6.31
N ALA A 404 13.87 -1.86 6.11
CA ALA A 404 14.90 -1.67 7.13
C ALA A 404 15.05 -0.20 7.52
N ALA A 405 15.10 0.72 6.54
CA ALA A 405 15.20 2.15 6.79
C ALA A 405 13.99 2.66 7.58
N THR A 406 12.77 2.29 7.18
CA THR A 406 11.55 2.67 7.89
C THR A 406 11.51 2.10 9.29
N PHE A 407 11.87 0.82 9.47
CA PHE A 407 11.93 0.16 10.77
C PHE A 407 12.92 0.83 11.72
N LEU A 408 14.15 1.08 11.27
CA LEU A 408 15.18 1.73 12.08
C LEU A 408 14.83 3.18 12.40
N SER A 409 14.31 3.93 11.41
CA SER A 409 13.82 5.28 11.64
C SER A 409 12.70 5.33 12.68
N THR A 410 11.78 4.34 12.67
CA THR A 410 10.73 4.23 13.67
C THR A 410 11.28 4.08 15.08
N LEU A 411 12.34 3.27 15.27
CA LEU A 411 12.91 3.01 16.60
C LEU A 411 13.80 4.15 17.13
N PHE A 412 14.56 4.79 16.24
CA PHE A 412 15.66 5.66 16.65
C PHE A 412 15.46 7.15 16.34
N VAL A 413 14.64 7.49 15.35
CA VAL A 413 14.43 8.89 14.94
C VAL A 413 13.07 9.40 15.38
N GLY A 414 12.01 8.63 15.15
CA GLY A 414 10.64 8.95 15.50
C GLY A 414 9.64 8.44 14.45
N LEU A 415 8.39 8.25 14.89
CA LEU A 415 7.35 7.63 14.08
C LEU A 415 6.94 8.46 12.86
N GLU A 416 6.83 9.76 13.02
CA GLU A 416 6.46 10.68 11.94
C GLU A 416 7.52 10.68 10.85
N PHE A 417 8.76 10.86 11.28
CA PHE A 417 9.89 10.91 10.37
C PHE A 417 10.08 9.59 9.63
N ALA A 418 9.81 8.45 10.29
CA ALA A 418 9.91 7.13 9.67
C ALA A 418 8.96 6.96 8.49
N ILE A 419 7.71 7.47 8.59
CA ILE A 419 6.76 7.42 7.49
C ILE A 419 7.24 8.26 6.32
N TYR A 420 7.66 9.51 6.58
CA TYR A 420 8.16 10.39 5.53
C TYR A 420 9.43 9.83 4.87
N ALA A 421 10.38 9.35 5.67
CA ALA A 421 11.62 8.75 5.16
C ALA A 421 11.33 7.49 4.33
N GLY A 422 10.43 6.63 4.79
CA GLY A 422 10.04 5.42 4.08
C GLY A 422 9.35 5.71 2.74
N VAL A 423 8.39 6.62 2.72
CA VAL A 423 7.68 7.03 1.50
C VAL A 423 8.63 7.72 0.53
N MET A 424 9.47 8.65 1.02
CA MET A 424 10.44 9.34 0.19
C MET A 424 11.46 8.38 -0.41
N LEU A 425 12.00 7.45 0.39
CA LEU A 425 12.95 6.44 -0.09
C LEU A 425 12.29 5.50 -1.13
N SER A 426 11.07 5.06 -0.87
CA SER A 426 10.31 4.25 -1.83
C SER A 426 10.09 4.98 -3.15
N LEU A 427 9.72 6.26 -3.10
CA LEU A 427 9.53 7.09 -4.29
C LEU A 427 10.85 7.32 -5.04
N LEU A 428 11.94 7.61 -4.33
CA LEU A 428 13.27 7.78 -4.93
C LEU A 428 13.74 6.51 -5.65
N LEU A 429 13.56 5.35 -5.03
CA LEU A 429 13.91 4.07 -5.64
C LEU A 429 13.03 3.76 -6.86
N TYR A 430 11.74 4.08 -6.80
CA TYR A 430 10.83 3.97 -7.94
C TYR A 430 11.26 4.89 -9.09
N LEU A 431 11.54 6.17 -8.80
CA LEU A 431 12.01 7.14 -9.80
C LEU A 431 13.34 6.69 -10.41
N ARG A 432 14.31 6.25 -9.59
CA ARG A 432 15.58 5.71 -10.07
C ARG A 432 15.38 4.51 -10.99
N ARG A 433 14.50 3.57 -10.64
CA ARG A 433 14.21 2.40 -11.48
C ARG A 433 13.56 2.81 -12.82
N THR A 434 12.64 3.77 -12.77
CA THR A 434 11.92 4.23 -13.97
C THR A 434 12.82 5.09 -14.88
N SER A 435 13.78 5.83 -14.30
CA SER A 435 14.72 6.67 -15.06
C SER A 435 15.80 5.88 -15.82
N HIS A 436 15.91 4.56 -15.62
CA HIS A 436 16.87 3.70 -16.31
C HIS A 436 16.14 2.66 -17.18
N PRO A 437 15.53 3.06 -18.30
CA PRO A 437 14.96 2.13 -19.25
C PRO A 437 16.04 1.23 -19.85
N HIS A 438 15.67 0.00 -20.19
CA HIS A 438 16.64 -0.97 -20.69
C HIS A 438 16.58 -1.12 -22.19
N PHE A 439 17.74 -0.99 -22.85
CA PHE A 439 17.91 -1.41 -24.22
C PHE A 439 18.23 -2.91 -24.28
N ILE A 440 17.47 -3.61 -25.10
CA ILE A 440 17.65 -5.04 -25.35
C ILE A 440 18.05 -5.21 -26.81
N THR A 441 19.26 -5.73 -27.05
CA THR A 441 19.71 -6.09 -28.40
C THR A 441 18.97 -7.33 -28.85
N LEU A 442 18.40 -7.26 -30.05
CA LEU A 442 17.65 -8.34 -30.68
C LEU A 442 18.33 -8.77 -31.98
N ALA A 443 18.26 -10.05 -32.27
CA ALA A 443 18.67 -10.61 -33.57
C ALA A 443 17.64 -11.62 -34.07
N PRO A 444 17.51 -11.83 -35.40
CA PRO A 444 16.62 -12.84 -35.96
C PRO A 444 17.07 -14.24 -35.61
N ASP A 445 16.17 -15.07 -35.13
CA ASP A 445 16.43 -16.48 -34.88
C ASP A 445 16.27 -17.31 -36.17
N PRO A 446 17.35 -17.89 -36.72
CA PRO A 446 17.28 -18.67 -37.94
C PRO A 446 16.46 -19.95 -37.78
N ALA A 447 16.31 -20.47 -36.55
CA ALA A 447 15.51 -21.65 -36.27
C ALA A 447 14.00 -21.38 -36.25
N SER A 448 13.58 -20.12 -36.22
CA SER A 448 12.16 -19.73 -36.25
C SER A 448 11.68 -19.57 -37.70
N HIS A 449 10.54 -20.21 -38.05
CA HIS A 449 9.92 -20.10 -39.41
C HIS A 449 9.68 -18.64 -39.86
N ARG A 450 9.43 -17.71 -38.90
CA ARG A 450 9.22 -16.27 -39.17
C ARG A 450 10.40 -15.41 -38.78
N ARG A 451 11.57 -16.01 -38.51
CA ARG A 451 12.77 -15.31 -38.01
C ARG A 451 12.44 -14.33 -36.88
N ALA A 452 11.78 -14.85 -35.85
CA ALA A 452 11.40 -14.07 -34.68
C ALA A 452 12.64 -13.37 -34.08
N LEU A 453 12.50 -12.09 -33.73
CA LEU A 453 13.55 -11.32 -33.08
C LEU A 453 13.69 -11.77 -31.61
N VAL A 454 14.84 -12.31 -31.25
CA VAL A 454 15.13 -12.87 -29.92
C VAL A 454 16.27 -12.08 -29.27
N ASN A 455 16.23 -12.00 -27.95
CA ASN A 455 17.27 -11.35 -27.16
C ASN A 455 18.61 -12.09 -27.28
N VAL A 456 19.63 -11.40 -27.80
CA VAL A 456 20.98 -11.93 -28.02
C VAL A 456 21.64 -12.41 -26.72
N ARG A 457 21.29 -11.84 -25.56
CA ARG A 457 21.79 -12.32 -24.25
C ARG A 457 21.23 -13.67 -23.84
N ARG A 458 20.03 -14.04 -24.32
CA ARG A 458 19.39 -15.33 -24.01
C ARG A 458 19.85 -16.44 -24.97
N LYS A 459 20.07 -16.08 -26.21
CA LYS A 459 20.53 -16.99 -27.26
C LYS A 459 21.59 -16.27 -28.06
N PRO A 460 22.84 -16.76 -28.09
CA PRO A 460 23.91 -16.13 -28.88
C PRO A 460 23.56 -16.25 -30.38
N LEU A 461 23.17 -15.15 -30.96
CA LEU A 461 22.75 -15.04 -32.35
C LEU A 461 23.64 -14.02 -33.07
N SER A 462 23.89 -14.26 -34.35
CA SER A 462 24.60 -13.31 -35.20
C SER A 462 23.75 -12.08 -35.50
N GLU A 463 24.37 -10.90 -35.41
CA GLU A 463 23.74 -9.63 -35.76
C GLU A 463 24.13 -9.21 -37.18
N CYS A 464 23.32 -8.33 -37.79
CA CYS A 464 23.71 -7.70 -39.06
C CYS A 464 24.89 -6.74 -38.85
N PRO A 465 25.96 -6.79 -39.65
CA PRO A 465 27.10 -5.88 -39.48
C PRO A 465 26.78 -4.40 -39.70
N GLN A 466 25.66 -4.07 -40.37
CA GLN A 466 25.27 -2.70 -40.67
C GLN A 466 24.04 -2.20 -39.88
N LEU A 467 23.24 -3.11 -39.31
CA LEU A 467 21.99 -2.78 -38.62
C LEU A 467 21.97 -3.33 -37.20
N LYS A 468 21.86 -2.44 -36.23
CA LYS A 468 21.60 -2.75 -34.83
C LYS A 468 20.10 -2.72 -34.54
N ILE A 469 19.55 -3.81 -34.05
CA ILE A 469 18.14 -3.86 -33.63
C ILE A 469 18.08 -3.79 -32.11
N LEU A 470 17.40 -2.79 -31.61
CA LEU A 470 17.21 -2.52 -30.18
C LEU A 470 15.73 -2.51 -29.83
N ARG A 471 15.37 -3.06 -28.69
CA ARG A 471 14.07 -2.81 -28.08
C ARG A 471 14.27 -1.98 -26.84
N LEU A 472 13.55 -0.87 -26.74
CA LEU A 472 13.54 -0.02 -25.57
C LEU A 472 12.34 -0.39 -24.68
N ASP A 473 12.64 -0.90 -23.49
CA ASP A 473 11.63 -1.27 -22.49
C ASP A 473 11.59 -0.18 -21.40
N GLY A 474 10.61 0.72 -21.49
CA GLY A 474 10.40 1.83 -20.56
C GLY A 474 9.84 3.07 -21.25
N SER A 475 9.56 4.10 -20.47
CA SER A 475 9.05 5.38 -20.97
C SER A 475 10.19 6.36 -21.23
N ILE A 476 10.01 7.25 -22.20
CA ILE A 476 10.98 8.30 -22.55
C ILE A 476 10.48 9.62 -21.96
N PHE A 477 10.97 10.01 -20.79
CA PHE A 477 10.55 11.22 -20.10
C PHE A 477 11.77 11.97 -19.53
N PHE A 478 11.57 13.20 -19.10
CA PHE A 478 12.65 14.09 -18.64
C PHE A 478 13.65 13.44 -17.67
N GLY A 479 13.20 12.53 -16.78
CA GLY A 479 14.06 11.83 -15.84
C GLY A 479 14.86 10.67 -16.44
N ALA A 480 14.54 10.23 -17.67
CA ALA A 480 15.18 9.10 -18.34
C ALA A 480 16.07 9.53 -19.53
N VAL A 481 15.90 10.75 -20.04
CA VAL A 481 16.53 11.19 -21.29
C VAL A 481 18.05 11.05 -21.30
N ASN A 482 18.74 11.45 -20.22
CA ASN A 482 20.19 11.37 -20.17
C ASN A 482 20.67 9.90 -20.17
N ASN A 483 20.02 9.04 -19.38
CA ASN A 483 20.36 7.62 -19.33
C ASN A 483 20.12 6.92 -20.67
N ILE A 484 19.05 7.30 -21.39
CA ILE A 484 18.75 6.76 -22.72
C ILE A 484 19.81 7.21 -23.72
N ALA A 485 20.15 8.50 -23.74
CA ALA A 485 21.17 9.05 -24.65
C ALA A 485 22.55 8.42 -24.38
N GLU A 486 23.00 8.36 -23.13
CA GLU A 486 24.26 7.73 -22.75
C GLU A 486 24.34 6.24 -23.14
N GLU A 487 23.25 5.49 -22.90
CA GLU A 487 23.24 4.07 -23.29
C GLU A 487 23.20 3.89 -24.80
N LEU A 488 22.49 4.76 -25.51
CA LEU A 488 22.47 4.77 -26.98
C LEU A 488 23.88 5.05 -27.53
N HIS A 489 24.57 6.08 -27.01
CA HIS A 489 25.94 6.39 -27.39
C HIS A 489 26.87 5.23 -27.09
N ARG A 490 26.76 4.62 -25.92
CA ARG A 490 27.56 3.45 -25.54
C ARG A 490 27.36 2.25 -26.48
N ILE A 491 26.13 2.03 -26.96
CA ILE A 491 25.83 0.97 -27.93
C ILE A 491 26.46 1.28 -29.28
N VAL A 492 26.37 2.54 -29.71
CA VAL A 492 26.96 3.02 -30.97
C VAL A 492 28.47 2.88 -30.94
N ASP A 493 29.13 3.29 -29.85
CA ASP A 493 30.59 3.22 -29.72
C ASP A 493 31.12 1.78 -29.67
N LYS A 494 30.37 0.86 -29.10
CA LYS A 494 30.69 -0.58 -29.06
C LYS A 494 30.55 -1.27 -30.42
N SER A 495 29.76 -0.71 -31.32
CA SER A 495 29.48 -1.31 -32.63
C SER A 495 29.59 -0.24 -33.74
N PRO A 496 30.80 0.30 -34.00
CA PRO A 496 31.00 1.41 -34.91
C PRO A 496 30.63 1.07 -36.36
N GLU A 497 30.67 -0.21 -36.72
CA GLU A 497 30.33 -0.70 -38.07
C GLU A 497 28.82 -0.73 -38.34
N GLN A 498 27.99 -0.79 -37.26
CA GLN A 498 26.53 -0.78 -37.40
C GLN A 498 26.02 0.66 -37.58
N CYS A 499 26.01 1.13 -38.83
CA CYS A 499 25.63 2.51 -39.16
C CYS A 499 24.14 2.82 -38.99
N HIS A 500 23.29 1.81 -38.89
CA HIS A 500 21.84 1.97 -38.77
C HIS A 500 21.33 1.36 -37.48
N ILE A 501 20.38 2.03 -36.82
CA ILE A 501 19.79 1.58 -35.58
C ILE A 501 18.27 1.53 -35.75
N LEU A 502 17.69 0.34 -35.53
CA LEU A 502 16.23 0.16 -35.47
C LEU A 502 15.81 0.04 -34.00
N ILE A 503 14.99 0.96 -33.52
CA ILE A 503 14.39 0.93 -32.20
C ILE A 503 12.97 0.39 -32.29
N ILE A 504 12.74 -0.77 -31.68
CA ILE A 504 11.40 -1.33 -31.52
C ILE A 504 10.74 -0.65 -30.34
N GLY A 505 9.70 0.14 -30.61
CA GLY A 505 9.05 1.01 -29.66
C GLY A 505 7.84 0.40 -28.94
N SER A 506 7.55 -0.90 -29.12
CA SER A 506 6.43 -1.55 -28.44
C SER A 506 6.53 -1.51 -26.90
N GLY A 507 7.74 -1.38 -26.35
CA GLY A 507 8.02 -1.21 -24.93
C GLY A 507 7.93 0.23 -24.42
N ILE A 508 7.79 1.22 -25.30
CA ILE A 508 7.67 2.64 -24.95
C ILE A 508 6.22 2.92 -24.59
N ASN A 509 5.96 3.17 -23.29
CA ASN A 509 4.60 3.39 -22.81
C ASN A 509 4.11 4.81 -23.05
N PHE A 510 4.96 5.80 -22.83
CA PHE A 510 4.69 7.19 -23.16
C PHE A 510 6.01 7.92 -23.44
N ILE A 511 5.90 9.08 -24.04
CA ILE A 511 6.98 10.05 -24.23
C ILE A 511 6.49 11.41 -23.75
N ASP A 512 7.38 12.27 -23.22
CA ASP A 512 7.08 13.67 -22.91
C ASP A 512 7.83 14.63 -23.83
N ALA A 513 7.67 15.93 -23.58
CA ALA A 513 8.34 16.96 -24.38
C ALA A 513 9.88 16.86 -24.30
N GLY A 514 10.43 16.51 -23.12
CA GLY A 514 11.86 16.30 -22.93
C GLY A 514 12.38 15.11 -23.70
N GLY A 515 11.63 14.01 -23.68
CA GLY A 515 11.93 12.82 -24.47
C GLY A 515 11.88 13.06 -25.98
N CYS A 516 10.87 13.80 -26.44
CA CYS A 516 10.78 14.22 -27.84
C CYS A 516 11.99 15.07 -28.27
N HIS A 517 12.38 16.03 -27.45
CA HIS A 517 13.54 16.87 -27.72
C HIS A 517 14.85 16.07 -27.78
N MET A 518 15.02 15.11 -26.86
CA MET A 518 16.18 14.21 -26.86
C MET A 518 16.23 13.38 -28.14
N LEU A 519 15.13 12.72 -28.53
CA LEU A 519 15.10 11.95 -29.80
C LEU A 519 15.37 12.81 -31.02
N PHE A 520 14.87 14.05 -31.06
CA PHE A 520 15.16 15.03 -32.10
C PHE A 520 16.67 15.32 -32.19
N HIS A 521 17.32 15.51 -31.05
CA HIS A 521 18.75 15.82 -30.97
C HIS A 521 19.60 14.62 -31.41
N GLU A 522 19.29 13.42 -30.89
CA GLU A 522 20.00 12.18 -31.21
C GLU A 522 19.87 11.80 -32.69
N ALA A 523 18.65 11.89 -33.25
CA ALA A 523 18.45 11.65 -34.67
C ALA A 523 19.25 12.63 -35.54
N GLY A 524 19.36 13.91 -35.11
CA GLY A 524 20.16 14.91 -35.78
C GLY A 524 21.66 14.62 -35.72
N ALA A 525 22.19 14.29 -34.56
CA ALA A 525 23.59 13.95 -34.33
C ALA A 525 24.02 12.70 -35.13
N MET A 526 23.18 11.67 -35.13
CA MET A 526 23.42 10.46 -35.92
C MET A 526 23.45 10.75 -37.43
N LYS A 527 22.52 11.56 -37.93
CA LYS A 527 22.50 11.93 -39.34
C LYS A 527 23.76 12.67 -39.77
N LEU A 528 24.31 13.55 -38.94
CA LEU A 528 25.57 14.26 -39.20
C LEU A 528 26.77 13.31 -39.25
N SER A 529 26.73 12.18 -38.53
CA SER A 529 27.77 11.14 -38.57
C SER A 529 27.52 10.05 -39.63
N GLY A 530 26.58 10.27 -40.56
CA GLY A 530 26.26 9.32 -41.64
C GLY A 530 25.48 8.09 -41.16
N ARG A 531 24.85 8.17 -39.98
CA ARG A 531 24.05 7.11 -39.37
C ARG A 531 22.57 7.47 -39.41
N GLU A 532 21.71 6.47 -39.39
CA GLU A 532 20.27 6.67 -39.32
C GLU A 532 19.62 5.90 -38.20
N ILE A 533 18.64 6.55 -37.56
CA ILE A 533 17.75 5.95 -36.54
C ILE A 533 16.39 5.69 -37.20
N PHE A 534 15.88 4.48 -36.92
CA PHE A 534 14.58 4.02 -37.38
C PHE A 534 13.75 3.58 -36.19
N PHE A 535 12.45 3.71 -36.31
CA PHE A 535 11.50 3.26 -35.30
C PHE A 535 10.45 2.34 -35.91
N CYS A 536 10.03 1.32 -35.15
CA CYS A 536 8.87 0.53 -35.52
C CYS A 536 8.00 0.20 -34.32
N SER A 537 6.73 -0.13 -34.57
CA SER A 537 5.76 -0.55 -33.55
C SER A 537 5.60 0.45 -32.40
N LEU A 538 5.63 1.75 -32.69
CA LEU A 538 5.33 2.79 -31.72
C LEU A 538 3.82 2.80 -31.40
N LYS A 539 3.47 3.09 -30.16
CA LYS A 539 2.07 3.25 -29.74
C LYS A 539 1.48 4.54 -30.31
N SER A 540 0.16 4.56 -30.55
CA SER A 540 -0.55 5.72 -31.11
C SER A 540 -0.32 7.00 -30.32
N GLU A 541 -0.37 6.93 -28.98
CA GLU A 541 -0.14 8.07 -28.08
C GLU A 541 1.28 8.66 -28.22
N VAL A 542 2.29 7.79 -28.42
CA VAL A 542 3.67 8.20 -28.65
C VAL A 542 3.80 8.88 -30.01
N MET A 543 3.17 8.30 -31.04
CA MET A 543 3.15 8.87 -32.41
C MET A 543 2.49 10.24 -32.45
N GLU A 544 1.35 10.41 -31.78
CA GLU A 544 0.66 11.70 -31.70
C GLU A 544 1.53 12.78 -31.06
N LEU A 545 2.26 12.44 -29.99
CA LEU A 545 3.13 13.40 -29.31
C LEU A 545 4.35 13.76 -30.19
N LEU A 546 4.97 12.77 -30.82
CA LEU A 546 6.07 13.02 -31.78
C LEU A 546 5.62 13.90 -32.95
N ALA A 547 4.39 13.73 -33.44
CA ALA A 547 3.81 14.56 -34.50
C ALA A 547 3.58 16.00 -34.00
N ARG A 548 2.90 16.17 -32.86
CA ARG A 548 2.63 17.49 -32.26
C ARG A 548 3.90 18.23 -31.85
N GLY A 549 4.91 17.50 -31.37
CA GLY A 549 6.21 18.04 -30.94
C GLY A 549 7.16 18.37 -32.09
N GLY A 550 6.79 18.11 -33.34
CA GLY A 550 7.64 18.37 -34.51
C GLY A 550 8.84 17.43 -34.67
N CYS A 551 8.96 16.42 -33.81
CA CYS A 551 10.08 15.48 -33.81
C CYS A 551 10.10 14.56 -35.03
N LEU A 552 8.93 14.31 -35.62
CA LEU A 552 8.81 13.52 -36.85
C LEU A 552 9.57 14.13 -38.03
N ALA A 553 9.63 15.46 -38.13
CA ALA A 553 10.34 16.16 -39.21
C ALA A 553 11.85 15.90 -39.21
N ARG A 554 12.45 15.73 -38.02
CA ARG A 554 13.89 15.49 -37.87
C ARG A 554 14.26 14.01 -37.97
N ILE A 555 13.46 13.16 -37.37
CA ILE A 555 13.59 11.69 -37.48
C ILE A 555 13.36 11.29 -38.96
N GLY A 556 12.43 11.95 -39.60
CA GLY A 556 11.95 11.63 -40.96
C GLY A 556 10.79 10.64 -40.90
N ALA A 557 9.64 11.01 -41.44
CA ALA A 557 8.46 10.14 -41.46
C ALA A 557 8.73 8.79 -42.16
N GLN A 558 9.64 8.77 -43.13
CA GLN A 558 10.09 7.56 -43.85
C GLN A 558 10.94 6.60 -42.98
N ASN A 559 11.36 7.02 -41.81
CA ASN A 559 12.15 6.22 -40.87
C ASN A 559 11.27 5.59 -39.76
N ILE A 560 9.95 5.77 -39.82
CA ILE A 560 8.99 5.24 -38.87
C ILE A 560 8.09 4.22 -39.56
N PHE A 561 8.09 3.00 -39.05
CA PHE A 561 7.38 1.87 -39.63
C PHE A 561 6.29 1.36 -38.67
N THR A 562 5.24 0.82 -39.24
CA THR A 562 4.11 0.25 -38.45
C THR A 562 4.49 -1.04 -37.74
N ASP A 563 5.29 -1.88 -38.40
CA ASP A 563 5.64 -3.22 -37.93
C ASP A 563 7.13 -3.54 -38.20
N LYS A 564 7.58 -4.65 -37.65
CA LYS A 564 8.98 -5.09 -37.72
C LYS A 564 9.38 -5.58 -39.12
N GLU A 565 8.46 -6.16 -39.86
CA GLU A 565 8.69 -6.74 -41.17
C GLU A 565 8.91 -5.62 -42.18
N SER A 566 8.00 -4.62 -42.21
CA SER A 566 8.13 -3.44 -43.07
C SER A 566 9.38 -2.60 -42.72
N ALA A 567 9.75 -2.53 -41.41
CA ALA A 567 10.97 -1.84 -41.01
C ALA A 567 12.21 -2.53 -41.54
N ILE A 568 12.34 -3.83 -41.33
CA ILE A 568 13.52 -4.60 -41.80
C ILE A 568 13.63 -4.51 -43.33
N ALA A 569 12.54 -4.73 -44.06
CA ALA A 569 12.53 -4.62 -45.51
C ALA A 569 12.96 -3.22 -46.02
N GLY A 570 12.39 -2.16 -45.41
CA GLY A 570 12.72 -0.77 -45.77
C GLY A 570 14.16 -0.40 -45.41
N ILE A 571 14.70 -0.88 -44.31
CA ILE A 571 16.08 -0.57 -43.90
C ILE A 571 17.09 -1.40 -44.71
N VAL A 572 16.84 -2.69 -44.93
CA VAL A 572 17.73 -3.54 -45.74
C VAL A 572 17.89 -2.97 -47.14
N ALA A 573 16.85 -2.35 -47.73
CA ALA A 573 16.96 -1.68 -49.02
C ALA A 573 17.96 -0.50 -49.03
N ARG A 574 18.24 0.12 -47.89
CA ARG A 574 19.14 1.27 -47.71
C ARG A 574 20.54 0.91 -47.25
N LEU A 575 20.79 -0.35 -46.89
CA LEU A 575 22.13 -0.83 -46.47
C LEU A 575 23.10 -0.77 -47.68
N ASP A 576 24.37 -0.56 -47.37
CA ASP A 576 25.44 -0.55 -48.37
C ASP A 576 25.47 -1.90 -49.13
N PRO A 577 25.23 -1.85 -50.48
CA PRO A 577 25.17 -3.08 -51.28
C PRO A 577 26.51 -3.81 -51.36
N GLU A 578 27.64 -3.11 -51.34
CA GLU A 578 28.98 -3.72 -51.42
C GLU A 578 29.29 -4.52 -50.18
N ARG A 579 28.99 -3.93 -48.99
CA ARG A 579 29.11 -4.66 -47.71
C ARG A 579 28.13 -5.82 -47.61
N CYS A 580 26.92 -5.70 -48.16
CA CYS A 580 25.96 -6.80 -48.20
C CYS A 580 26.40 -7.95 -49.11
N ALA A 581 27.09 -7.64 -50.22
CA ALA A 581 27.61 -8.66 -51.16
C ALA A 581 28.66 -9.55 -50.49
N CYS A 582 29.52 -8.98 -49.66
CA CYS A 582 30.57 -9.69 -48.93
C CYS A 582 30.12 -10.22 -47.55
N CYS A 583 28.88 -10.00 -47.14
CA CYS A 583 28.40 -10.36 -45.77
C CYS A 583 28.26 -11.87 -45.57
N PRO A 584 28.98 -12.46 -44.62
CA PRO A 584 28.89 -13.90 -44.36
C PRO A 584 27.68 -14.29 -43.54
N VAL A 585 27.04 -13.34 -42.86
CA VAL A 585 26.05 -13.60 -41.80
C VAL A 585 24.62 -13.70 -42.35
N ARG A 586 24.18 -12.82 -43.22
CA ARG A 586 22.90 -12.80 -43.95
C ARG A 586 21.68 -13.20 -43.11
N VAL A 587 21.46 -12.46 -42.02
CA VAL A 587 20.48 -12.81 -40.98
C VAL A 587 19.00 -12.57 -41.38
N PHE A 588 18.72 -11.69 -42.32
CA PHE A 588 17.38 -11.35 -42.75
C PHE A 588 16.93 -12.14 -43.99
N ALA A 589 15.63 -12.36 -44.13
CA ALA A 589 15.06 -12.97 -45.35
C ALA A 589 15.33 -12.12 -46.60
N GLU A 590 15.31 -10.81 -46.44
CA GLU A 590 15.55 -9.81 -47.46
C GLU A 590 16.98 -9.85 -47.99
N CYS A 591 17.93 -10.44 -47.30
CA CYS A 591 19.29 -10.64 -47.77
C CYS A 591 19.37 -11.63 -48.95
N ALA A 592 18.38 -12.49 -49.14
CA ALA A 592 18.37 -13.48 -50.22
C ALA A 592 18.28 -12.85 -51.62
N GLY A 593 17.66 -11.67 -51.76
CA GLY A 593 17.52 -10.94 -53.01
C GLY A 593 18.71 -10.09 -53.44
N ARG A 594 19.82 -10.08 -52.66
CA ARG A 594 20.99 -9.23 -52.95
C ARG A 594 22.11 -9.94 -53.70
N PRO A 595 22.95 -9.22 -54.51
CA PRO A 595 24.10 -9.81 -55.20
C PRO A 595 24.98 -10.60 -54.23
N GLY A 596 25.36 -11.81 -54.60
CA GLY A 596 26.00 -12.79 -53.68
C GLY A 596 25.00 -13.55 -52.79
N GLY A 597 23.71 -13.38 -53.00
CA GLY A 597 22.63 -14.04 -52.29
C GLY A 597 22.77 -15.56 -52.29
N TRP A 598 22.27 -16.19 -51.22
CA TRP A 598 22.14 -17.64 -51.14
C TRP A 598 21.28 -18.09 -52.31
N ALA A 599 21.82 -19.02 -53.14
CA ALA A 599 20.95 -19.79 -54.01
C ALA A 599 19.85 -20.43 -53.12
N ALA A 600 18.60 -20.32 -53.56
CA ALA A 600 17.41 -20.72 -52.82
C ALA A 600 17.30 -22.24 -52.51
N GLY A 601 18.43 -22.95 -52.41
CA GLY A 601 18.54 -24.39 -52.41
C GLY A 601 19.00 -25.07 -51.11
N ARG A 602 19.09 -24.36 -49.98
CA ARG A 602 19.46 -25.01 -48.70
C ARG A 602 18.51 -24.73 -47.55
N PHE A 603 17.27 -24.54 -47.77
CA PHE A 603 16.25 -24.80 -46.77
C PHE A 603 15.58 -26.09 -47.13
N GLY A 604 16.12 -27.19 -46.59
CA GLY A 604 15.63 -28.53 -46.82
C GLY A 604 14.12 -28.65 -46.54
N THR A 605 13.39 -28.83 -47.59
CA THR A 605 12.24 -29.71 -47.59
C THR A 605 12.82 -31.14 -47.54
N GLU A 606 12.96 -31.67 -46.35
CA GLU A 606 13.02 -33.10 -46.08
C GLU A 606 13.33 -33.27 -44.59
N ALA A 607 12.27 -33.23 -43.78
CA ALA A 607 12.24 -34.00 -42.55
C ALA A 607 11.41 -35.24 -42.86
N GLU A 608 12.07 -36.34 -43.23
CA GLU A 608 11.50 -37.67 -43.13
C GLU A 608 10.90 -37.89 -41.75
N PRO A 609 9.73 -38.53 -41.66
CA PRO A 609 9.18 -38.89 -40.36
C PRO A 609 10.01 -40.05 -39.81
N ALA A 610 10.77 -39.77 -38.76
CA ALA A 610 11.43 -40.81 -37.97
C ALA A 610 10.37 -41.73 -37.37
N ALA A 611 10.49 -42.99 -37.76
CA ALA A 611 9.68 -44.12 -37.33
C ALA A 611 9.66 -44.33 -35.82
N GLY A 612 8.49 -44.61 -35.31
CA GLY A 612 8.14 -45.45 -34.16
C GLY A 612 9.12 -45.59 -33.01
N GLY A 613 8.98 -44.77 -31.97
CA GLY A 613 9.45 -45.08 -30.64
C GLY A 613 8.26 -45.25 -29.71
N ARG A 614 8.01 -46.51 -29.30
CA ARG A 614 6.99 -46.90 -28.34
C ARG A 614 7.18 -46.14 -27.04
N VAL A 615 6.19 -45.40 -26.61
CA VAL A 615 6.07 -44.89 -25.24
C VAL A 615 5.54 -46.04 -24.38
N THR A 616 6.37 -46.56 -23.51
CA THR A 616 5.95 -47.42 -22.40
C THR A 616 5.32 -46.54 -21.33
N GLU A 617 4.04 -46.76 -21.08
CA GLU A 617 3.35 -46.28 -19.87
C GLU A 617 4.05 -46.86 -18.64
N ASP A 618 4.55 -46.00 -17.80
CA ASP A 618 4.97 -46.36 -16.44
C ASP A 618 4.01 -45.70 -15.46
N THR A 619 3.09 -46.52 -14.95
CA THR A 619 2.21 -46.19 -13.85
C THR A 619 2.96 -46.34 -12.55
N GLY A 620 3.38 -45.19 -11.98
CA GLY A 620 4.01 -45.10 -10.65
C GLY A 620 3.10 -44.38 -9.68
N THR A 621 2.33 -45.13 -8.93
CA THR A 621 1.71 -44.69 -7.67
C THR A 621 2.77 -44.30 -6.67
N ALA A 622 2.64 -43.10 -6.09
CA ALA A 622 3.38 -42.75 -4.85
C ALA A 622 2.46 -41.99 -3.91
N THR A 623 2.10 -42.66 -2.86
CA THR A 623 1.64 -42.17 -1.55
C THR A 623 2.80 -41.47 -0.82
N GLY A 624 2.50 -40.35 -0.12
CA GLY A 624 3.42 -39.68 0.80
C GLY A 624 2.98 -38.24 1.05
#